data_83222e46727ffe19b0e9bd54e233d787
#
_entry.id   83222e46727ffe19b0e9bd54e233d787
#
_cell.length_a   1.000
_cell.length_b   1.000
_cell.length_c   1.000
_cell.angle_alpha   90.00
_cell.angle_beta   90.00
_cell.angle_gamma   90.00
#
_symmetry.space_group_name_H-M   'P 1'
#
loop_
_entity.id
_entity.type
_entity.pdbx_description
1 polymer ?
#
loop_
_entity_poly.entity_id
_entity_poly.type
_entity_poly.pdbx_seq_one_letter_code
_entity_poly.pdbx_strand_id
1 'polypeptide(L)'
;MLTYHKTTEEEKYRITAWKYDGDYAVYNSTPYAQQKQTGFGFANPKNHFYSFYDGADLVRFINLYEEETEVFFGIGAAPEHCGKGYGQQMTRIACSICRSLFPGKPMYLEVRTWNRRAVRCYEKAGFRIVGEPIRQTTSAGDGIFYHMVKDA
;
A
#
# COMPACT_ATOMS: atom_id res chain seq x y z
N MET A 1 10.22 5.70 -16.36
CA MET A 1 9.38 6.75 -15.74
C MET A 1 8.05 6.13 -15.33
N LEU A 2 7.62 6.39 -14.11
CA LEU A 2 6.33 5.90 -13.64
C LEU A 2 5.18 6.78 -14.12
N THR A 3 4.14 6.16 -14.61
CA THR A 3 2.85 6.80 -14.84
C THR A 3 1.81 6.18 -13.92
N TYR A 4 0.72 6.89 -13.66
CA TYR A 4 -0.30 6.36 -12.75
C TYR A 4 -1.68 6.89 -13.11
N HIS A 5 -2.70 6.15 -12.68
CA HIS A 5 -4.10 6.54 -12.80
C HIS A 5 -4.92 5.80 -11.74
N LYS A 6 -6.17 6.19 -11.57
CA LYS A 6 -7.07 5.44 -10.68
C LYS A 6 -7.20 4.01 -11.17
N THR A 7 -7.13 3.06 -10.23
CA THR A 7 -7.19 1.64 -10.55
C THR A 7 -8.51 1.28 -11.23
N THR A 8 -8.42 0.62 -12.38
CA THR A 8 -9.58 0.17 -13.16
C THR A 8 -10.10 -1.16 -12.63
N GLU A 9 -11.33 -1.54 -13.03
CA GLU A 9 -11.89 -2.85 -12.66
C GLU A 9 -11.02 -4.01 -13.15
N GLU A 10 -10.52 -3.95 -14.38
CA GLU A 10 -9.60 -4.97 -14.89
C GLU A 10 -8.35 -5.09 -14.06
N GLU A 11 -7.76 -3.95 -13.67
CA GLU A 11 -6.55 -3.95 -12.86
C GLU A 11 -6.77 -4.56 -11.48
N LYS A 12 -7.95 -4.38 -10.90
CA LYS A 12 -8.28 -4.99 -9.60
C LYS A 12 -8.21 -6.53 -9.67
N TYR A 13 -8.68 -7.11 -10.75
CA TYR A 13 -8.55 -8.55 -10.96
C TYR A 13 -7.09 -8.95 -11.15
N ARG A 14 -6.33 -8.19 -11.91
CA ARG A 14 -4.91 -8.48 -12.15
C ARG A 14 -4.09 -8.38 -10.87
N ILE A 15 -4.28 -7.32 -10.09
CA ILE A 15 -3.53 -7.07 -8.87
C ILE A 15 -3.82 -8.15 -7.82
N THR A 16 -5.07 -8.51 -7.63
CA THR A 16 -5.43 -9.53 -6.62
C THR A 16 -4.99 -10.93 -7.03
N ALA A 17 -4.60 -11.13 -8.28
CA ALA A 17 -4.03 -12.39 -8.75
C ALA A 17 -2.52 -12.50 -8.55
N TRP A 18 -1.85 -11.41 -8.14
CA TRP A 18 -0.42 -11.48 -7.82
C TRP A 18 -0.18 -12.44 -6.66
N LYS A 19 0.88 -13.27 -6.78
CA LYS A 19 1.25 -14.25 -5.77
C LYS A 19 2.70 -14.06 -5.35
N TYR A 20 2.94 -14.10 -4.06
CA TYR A 20 4.25 -13.96 -3.47
C TYR A 20 4.64 -15.28 -2.83
N ASP A 21 5.96 -15.56 -2.80
CA ASP A 21 6.51 -16.80 -2.25
C ASP A 21 7.14 -16.56 -0.89
N GLY A 22 7.38 -17.66 -0.15
CA GLY A 22 8.08 -17.63 1.12
C GLY A 22 7.36 -16.75 2.15
N ASP A 23 8.14 -15.98 2.90
CA ASP A 23 7.60 -15.10 3.93
C ASP A 23 6.68 -14.01 3.37
N TYR A 24 6.86 -13.66 2.11
CA TYR A 24 6.04 -12.63 1.45
C TYR A 24 4.65 -13.14 1.06
N ALA A 25 4.37 -14.44 1.20
CA ALA A 25 3.04 -15.00 0.91
C ALA A 25 1.95 -14.39 1.80
N VAL A 26 2.32 -13.78 2.93
CA VAL A 26 1.37 -13.05 3.80
C VAL A 26 0.72 -11.86 3.08
N TYR A 27 1.32 -11.38 2.00
CA TYR A 27 0.77 -10.27 1.22
C TYR A 27 -0.13 -10.73 0.07
N ASN A 28 -0.36 -12.03 -0.10
CA ASN A 28 -1.29 -12.52 -1.11
C ASN A 28 -2.70 -12.02 -0.81
N SER A 29 -3.36 -11.50 -1.83
CA SER A 29 -4.70 -10.94 -1.69
C SER A 29 -5.80 -11.98 -1.88
N THR A 30 -6.95 -11.73 -1.27
CA THR A 30 -8.19 -12.42 -1.63
C THR A 30 -8.59 -11.98 -3.05
N PRO A 31 -9.03 -12.91 -3.92
CA PRO A 31 -9.45 -12.53 -5.27
C PRO A 31 -10.52 -11.44 -5.27
N TYR A 32 -10.44 -10.52 -6.23
CA TYR A 32 -11.36 -9.38 -6.29
C TYR A 32 -12.82 -9.81 -6.37
N ALA A 33 -13.11 -10.92 -7.08
CA ALA A 33 -14.47 -11.44 -7.15
C ALA A 33 -15.07 -11.70 -5.76
N GLN A 34 -14.27 -12.20 -4.82
CA GLN A 34 -14.70 -12.42 -3.44
C GLN A 34 -14.79 -11.12 -2.66
N GLN A 35 -13.86 -10.18 -2.90
CA GLN A 35 -13.92 -8.87 -2.26
C GLN A 35 -15.22 -8.14 -2.61
N LYS A 36 -15.69 -8.28 -3.84
CA LYS A 36 -16.95 -7.66 -4.28
C LYS A 36 -18.15 -8.18 -3.50
N GLN A 37 -18.13 -9.44 -3.08
CA GLN A 37 -19.23 -10.03 -2.32
C GLN A 37 -19.38 -9.44 -0.93
N THR A 38 -18.27 -9.01 -0.32
CA THR A 38 -18.24 -8.51 1.05
C THR A 38 -17.99 -7.00 1.14
N GLY A 39 -17.69 -6.35 0.02
CA GLY A 39 -17.49 -4.90 -0.03
C GLY A 39 -16.22 -4.42 0.65
N PHE A 40 -15.17 -5.26 0.75
CA PHE A 40 -13.93 -4.84 1.36
C PHE A 40 -12.79 -4.71 0.34
N GLY A 41 -11.67 -4.14 0.75
CA GLY A 41 -10.49 -4.00 -0.08
C GLY A 41 -10.77 -3.16 -1.32
N PHE A 42 -10.48 -3.71 -2.50
CA PHE A 42 -10.72 -3.02 -3.76
C PHE A 42 -12.19 -2.71 -4.03
N ALA A 43 -13.11 -3.40 -3.36
CA ALA A 43 -14.55 -3.17 -3.50
C ALA A 43 -15.11 -2.18 -2.49
N ASN A 44 -14.31 -1.72 -1.52
CA ASN A 44 -14.73 -0.70 -0.56
C ASN A 44 -14.60 0.68 -1.22
N PRO A 45 -15.72 1.41 -1.44
CA PRO A 45 -15.68 2.71 -2.13
C PRO A 45 -14.94 3.80 -1.35
N LYS A 46 -14.66 3.61 -0.06
CA LYS A 46 -13.88 4.55 0.73
C LYS A 46 -12.38 4.45 0.47
N ASN A 47 -11.93 3.36 -0.15
CA ASN A 47 -10.54 3.22 -0.56
C ASN A 47 -10.31 3.99 -1.87
N HIS A 48 -9.11 4.57 -1.99
CA HIS A 48 -8.69 5.30 -3.19
C HIS A 48 -7.46 4.60 -3.75
N PHE A 49 -7.66 3.70 -4.70
CA PHE A 49 -6.59 2.93 -5.31
C PHE A 49 -6.07 3.58 -6.57
N TYR A 50 -4.75 3.58 -6.73
CA TYR A 50 -4.06 4.06 -7.92
C TYR A 50 -3.08 2.99 -8.40
N SER A 51 -3.07 2.79 -9.71
CA SER A 51 -2.18 1.83 -10.38
C SER A 51 -0.99 2.56 -10.98
N PHE A 52 0.20 1.98 -10.84
CA PHE A 52 1.45 2.56 -11.32
C PHE A 52 2.07 1.66 -12.37
N TYR A 53 2.50 2.27 -13.46
CA TYR A 53 3.10 1.60 -14.60
C TYR A 53 4.50 2.10 -14.85
N ASP A 54 5.38 1.18 -15.23
CA ASP A 54 6.67 1.50 -15.85
C ASP A 54 6.59 1.04 -17.30
N GLY A 55 6.42 1.98 -18.22
CA GLY A 55 6.08 1.65 -19.60
C GLY A 55 4.73 0.94 -19.67
N ALA A 56 4.72 -0.27 -20.23
CA ALA A 56 3.51 -1.08 -20.35
C ALA A 56 3.25 -1.99 -19.15
N ASP A 57 4.18 -2.04 -18.18
CA ASP A 57 4.11 -2.98 -17.06
C ASP A 57 3.43 -2.37 -15.85
N LEU A 58 2.39 -3.02 -15.37
CA LEU A 58 1.74 -2.68 -14.09
C LEU A 58 2.64 -3.17 -12.96
N VAL A 59 3.32 -2.24 -12.29
CA VAL A 59 4.39 -2.59 -11.32
C VAL A 59 3.99 -2.41 -9.87
N ARG A 60 3.08 -1.48 -9.58
CA ARG A 60 2.74 -1.10 -8.21
C ARG A 60 1.29 -0.65 -8.12
N PHE A 61 0.76 -0.67 -6.91
CA PHE A 61 -0.45 0.08 -6.60
C PHE A 61 -0.31 0.74 -5.21
N ILE A 62 -1.11 1.77 -4.99
CA ILE A 62 -1.26 2.38 -3.67
C ILE A 62 -2.73 2.45 -3.30
N ASN A 63 -2.98 2.57 -2.00
CA ASN A 63 -4.29 2.88 -1.45
C ASN A 63 -4.18 4.02 -0.46
N LEU A 64 -5.13 4.94 -0.52
CA LEU A 64 -5.31 5.99 0.47
C LEU A 64 -6.70 5.85 1.05
N TYR A 65 -6.79 5.76 2.38
CA TYR A 65 -8.06 5.61 3.08
C TYR A 65 -8.14 6.68 4.17
N GLU A 66 -9.10 7.59 4.03
CA GLU A 66 -9.25 8.68 4.98
C GLU A 66 -9.87 8.19 6.29
N GLU A 67 -9.22 8.51 7.42
CA GLU A 67 -9.75 8.34 8.76
C GLU A 67 -9.97 9.72 9.37
N GLU A 68 -10.47 9.77 10.60
CA GLU A 68 -10.87 11.04 11.20
C GLU A 68 -9.72 12.04 11.26
N THR A 69 -8.54 11.62 11.72
CA THR A 69 -7.40 12.52 11.94
C THR A 69 -6.20 12.24 11.05
N GLU A 70 -6.24 11.17 10.26
CA GLU A 70 -5.09 10.72 9.46
C GLU A 70 -5.55 9.93 8.26
N VAL A 71 -4.60 9.63 7.35
CA VAL A 71 -4.88 8.85 6.14
C VAL A 71 -4.03 7.60 6.15
N PHE A 72 -4.67 6.44 6.02
CA PHE A 72 -3.96 5.18 5.85
C PHE A 72 -3.37 5.10 4.45
N PHE A 73 -2.09 4.74 4.38
CA PHE A 73 -1.36 4.55 3.13
C PHE A 73 -0.97 3.09 2.98
N GLY A 74 -1.50 2.43 1.96
CA GLY A 74 -1.14 1.07 1.60
C GLY A 74 -0.36 1.07 0.28
N ILE A 75 0.56 0.11 0.12
CA ILE A 75 1.37 -0.02 -1.09
C ILE A 75 1.56 -1.50 -1.40
N GLY A 76 1.54 -1.84 -2.68
CA GLY A 76 1.79 -3.20 -3.14
C GLY A 76 2.64 -3.20 -4.39
N ALA A 77 3.40 -4.29 -4.58
CA ALA A 77 4.33 -4.45 -5.69
C ALA A 77 4.02 -5.75 -6.44
N ALA A 78 4.07 -5.68 -7.77
CA ALA A 78 4.03 -6.90 -8.58
C ALA A 78 5.23 -7.78 -8.20
N PRO A 79 5.04 -9.11 -8.04
CA PRO A 79 6.11 -9.98 -7.53
C PRO A 79 7.41 -9.90 -8.34
N GLU A 80 7.33 -9.87 -9.66
CA GLU A 80 8.50 -9.79 -10.54
C GLU A 80 9.15 -8.41 -10.56
N HIS A 81 8.52 -7.41 -9.97
CA HIS A 81 9.03 -6.04 -9.93
C HIS A 81 9.40 -5.56 -8.52
N CYS A 82 9.43 -6.47 -7.56
CA CYS A 82 9.84 -6.12 -6.20
C CYS A 82 11.30 -5.63 -6.18
N GLY A 83 11.57 -4.60 -5.37
CA GLY A 83 12.94 -4.14 -5.14
C GLY A 83 13.56 -3.29 -6.25
N LYS A 84 12.79 -2.78 -7.19
CA LYS A 84 13.32 -2.03 -8.35
C LYS A 84 13.42 -0.51 -8.12
N GLY A 85 13.39 -0.06 -6.88
CA GLY A 85 13.67 1.34 -6.57
C GLY A 85 12.54 2.33 -6.81
N TYR A 86 11.33 1.86 -7.04
CA TYR A 86 10.18 2.75 -7.28
C TYR A 86 9.63 3.42 -6.02
N GLY A 87 9.98 2.88 -4.85
CA GLY A 87 9.29 3.21 -3.60
C GLY A 87 9.31 4.69 -3.23
N GLN A 88 10.44 5.37 -3.39
CA GLN A 88 10.54 6.78 -3.04
C GLN A 88 9.73 7.67 -3.97
N GLN A 89 9.80 7.40 -5.27
CA GLN A 89 9.03 8.16 -6.27
C GLN A 89 7.54 7.97 -6.03
N MET A 90 7.09 6.75 -5.81
CA MET A 90 5.68 6.45 -5.53
C MET A 90 5.20 7.12 -4.26
N THR A 91 6.02 7.09 -3.21
CA THR A 91 5.64 7.70 -1.94
C THR A 91 5.48 9.21 -2.08
N ARG A 92 6.35 9.86 -2.86
CA ARG A 92 6.19 11.29 -3.17
C ARG A 92 4.90 11.57 -3.91
N ILE A 93 4.56 10.73 -4.89
CA ILE A 93 3.32 10.87 -5.64
C ILE A 93 2.12 10.65 -4.71
N ALA A 94 2.16 9.63 -3.87
CA ALA A 94 1.11 9.34 -2.90
C ALA A 94 0.90 10.53 -1.94
N CYS A 95 1.98 11.14 -1.47
CA CYS A 95 1.89 12.34 -0.61
C CYS A 95 1.22 13.50 -1.34
N SER A 96 1.53 13.69 -2.61
CA SER A 96 0.92 14.74 -3.43
C SER A 96 -0.57 14.49 -3.60
N ILE A 97 -0.97 13.26 -3.91
CA ILE A 97 -2.38 12.88 -4.03
C ILE A 97 -3.10 13.09 -2.69
N CYS A 98 -2.48 12.66 -1.60
CA CYS A 98 -3.05 12.80 -0.27
C CYS A 98 -3.30 14.26 0.10
N ARG A 99 -2.34 15.14 -0.18
CA ARG A 99 -2.51 16.57 0.09
C ARG A 99 -3.63 17.18 -0.75
N SER A 100 -3.82 16.68 -1.96
CA SER A 100 -4.90 17.16 -2.83
C SER A 100 -6.27 16.69 -2.37
N LEU A 101 -6.40 15.41 -1.96
CA LEU A 101 -7.68 14.82 -1.55
C LEU A 101 -8.03 15.13 -0.10
N PHE A 102 -7.04 15.12 0.80
CA PHE A 102 -7.23 15.20 2.25
C PHE A 102 -6.27 16.22 2.87
N PRO A 103 -6.40 17.50 2.55
CA PRO A 103 -5.44 18.53 3.00
C PRO A 103 -5.36 18.59 4.53
N GLY A 104 -4.13 18.73 5.03
CA GLY A 104 -3.87 18.91 6.46
C GLY A 104 -3.80 17.63 7.27
N LYS A 105 -4.04 16.46 6.68
CA LYS A 105 -3.98 15.19 7.41
C LYS A 105 -2.64 14.49 7.19
N PRO A 106 -2.01 13.99 8.27
CA PRO A 106 -0.81 13.16 8.12
C PRO A 106 -1.15 11.80 7.53
N MET A 107 -0.14 11.15 6.96
CA MET A 107 -0.26 9.79 6.45
C MET A 107 0.36 8.82 7.44
N TYR A 108 -0.20 7.62 7.57
CA TYR A 108 0.41 6.55 8.33
C TYR A 108 0.36 5.24 7.58
N LEU A 109 1.25 4.35 7.93
CA LEU A 109 1.27 2.99 7.43
C LEU A 109 1.69 2.05 8.54
N GLU A 110 1.43 0.77 8.32
CA GLU A 110 1.88 -0.28 9.21
C GLU A 110 2.67 -1.29 8.39
N VAL A 111 3.86 -1.65 8.87
CA VAL A 111 4.75 -2.54 8.15
C VAL A 111 5.28 -3.61 9.10
N ARG A 112 5.30 -4.87 8.63
CA ARG A 112 5.81 -5.98 9.45
C ARG A 112 7.26 -5.71 9.82
N THR A 113 7.61 -5.94 11.09
CA THR A 113 8.93 -5.59 11.62
C THR A 113 10.07 -6.31 10.91
N TRP A 114 9.82 -7.51 10.37
CA TRP A 114 10.84 -8.26 9.65
C TRP A 114 11.09 -7.74 8.23
N ASN A 115 10.19 -6.96 7.68
CA ASN A 115 10.32 -6.46 6.31
C ASN A 115 11.19 -5.21 6.28
N ARG A 116 12.49 -5.40 6.55
CA ARG A 116 13.46 -4.31 6.72
C ARG A 116 13.62 -3.45 5.47
N ARG A 117 13.50 -4.07 4.30
CA ARG A 117 13.63 -3.34 3.03
C ARG A 117 12.51 -2.30 2.90
N ALA A 118 11.29 -2.68 3.24
CA ALA A 118 10.16 -1.76 3.21
C ALA A 118 10.33 -0.66 4.25
N VAL A 119 10.71 -1.00 5.48
CA VAL A 119 10.96 -0.01 6.54
C VAL A 119 11.95 1.05 6.07
N ARG A 120 13.09 0.61 5.51
CA ARG A 120 14.12 1.56 5.01
C ARG A 120 13.59 2.43 3.88
N CYS A 121 12.79 1.85 2.98
CA CYS A 121 12.18 2.61 1.89
C CYS A 121 11.29 3.73 2.43
N TYR A 122 10.45 3.42 3.41
CA TYR A 122 9.55 4.41 4.01
C TYR A 122 10.31 5.46 4.80
N GLU A 123 11.36 5.07 5.52
CA GLU A 123 12.21 6.04 6.23
C GLU A 123 12.86 7.04 5.27
N LYS A 124 13.38 6.56 4.14
CA LYS A 124 13.96 7.42 3.11
C LYS A 124 12.94 8.37 2.50
N ALA A 125 11.68 7.99 2.49
CA ALA A 125 10.60 8.82 1.97
C ALA A 125 10.03 9.81 3.01
N GLY A 126 10.57 9.80 4.23
CA GLY A 126 10.21 10.74 5.28
C GLY A 126 9.25 10.22 6.34
N PHE A 127 8.95 8.94 6.32
CA PHE A 127 8.18 8.32 7.40
C PHE A 127 9.08 8.03 8.59
N ARG A 128 8.52 8.08 9.79
CA ARG A 128 9.23 7.73 11.02
C ARG A 128 8.41 6.72 11.82
N ILE A 129 9.11 5.83 12.53
CA ILE A 129 8.47 4.88 13.43
C ILE A 129 7.97 5.66 14.66
N VAL A 130 6.72 5.40 15.05
CA VAL A 130 6.09 6.04 16.20
C VAL A 130 5.62 4.95 17.17
N GLY A 131 6.08 5.05 18.42
CA GLY A 131 5.70 4.10 19.49
C GLY A 131 6.38 2.74 19.36
N GLU A 132 5.93 1.81 20.18
CA GLU A 132 6.43 0.44 20.19
C GLU A 132 5.78 -0.38 19.10
N PRO A 133 6.45 -1.49 18.64
CA PRO A 133 5.83 -2.41 17.71
C PRO A 133 4.51 -2.94 18.24
N ILE A 134 3.53 -3.12 17.35
CA ILE A 134 2.18 -3.52 17.71
C ILE A 134 1.90 -4.92 17.17
N ARG A 135 1.37 -5.80 18.02
CA ARG A 135 0.88 -7.11 17.58
C ARG A 135 -0.52 -6.97 17.05
N GLN A 136 -0.75 -7.50 15.85
CA GLN A 136 -2.08 -7.46 15.21
C GLN A 136 -2.39 -8.81 14.58
N THR A 137 -3.67 -9.17 14.57
CA THR A 137 -4.17 -10.32 13.84
C THR A 137 -4.70 -9.86 12.50
N THR A 138 -4.20 -10.48 11.42
CA THR A 138 -4.63 -10.19 10.05
C THR A 138 -5.26 -11.45 9.43
N SER A 139 -5.78 -11.33 8.22
CA SER A 139 -6.30 -12.48 7.47
C SER A 139 -5.21 -13.54 7.22
N ALA A 140 -3.94 -13.15 7.27
CA ALA A 140 -2.80 -14.05 7.11
C ALA A 140 -2.25 -14.57 8.45
N GLY A 141 -2.91 -14.25 9.58
CA GLY A 141 -2.48 -14.65 10.92
C GLY A 141 -1.89 -13.48 11.71
N ASP A 142 -1.30 -13.79 12.86
CA ASP A 142 -0.71 -12.78 13.74
C ASP A 142 0.58 -12.22 13.15
N GLY A 143 0.84 -10.96 13.41
CA GLY A 143 2.06 -10.28 13.02
C GLY A 143 2.42 -9.17 13.98
N ILE A 144 3.68 -8.74 13.91
CA ILE A 144 4.17 -7.59 14.68
C ILE A 144 4.53 -6.50 13.66
N PHE A 145 4.03 -5.30 13.91
CA PHE A 145 4.10 -4.19 12.95
C PHE A 145 4.70 -2.95 13.59
N TYR A 146 5.51 -2.21 12.82
CA TYR A 146 5.80 -0.82 13.13
C TYR A 146 4.67 0.06 12.61
N HIS A 147 4.32 1.06 13.41
CA HIS A 147 3.44 2.16 12.98
C HIS A 147 4.33 3.31 12.54
N MET A 148 4.21 3.72 11.28
CA MET A 148 5.05 4.78 10.72
C MET A 148 4.19 5.93 10.26
N VAL A 149 4.66 7.15 10.48
CA VAL A 149 3.89 8.38 10.20
C VAL A 149 4.73 9.35 9.38
N LYS A 150 4.07 10.04 8.46
CA LYS A 150 4.63 11.17 7.73
C LYS A 150 3.68 12.35 7.91
N ASP A 151 4.20 13.47 8.42
CA ASP A 151 3.40 14.67 8.67
C ASP A 151 2.83 15.23 7.38
N ALA A 152 1.70 15.93 7.51
CA ALA A 152 1.00 16.55 6.39
C ALA A 152 1.85 17.58 5.64
#